data_52eb67d7d424e1d5442ba378f4011fe9
#
_entry.id   52eb67d7d424e1d5442ba378f4011fe9
#
_cell.length_a   1.000
_cell.length_b   1.000
_cell.length_c   1.000
_cell.angle_alpha   90.00
_cell.angle_beta   90.00
_cell.angle_gamma   90.00
#
_symmetry.space_group_name_H-M   'P 1'
#
loop_
_entity.id
_entity.type
_entity.pdbx_description
1 polymer ?
#
loop_
_entity_poly.entity_id
_entity_poly.type
_entity_poly.pdbx_seq_one_letter_code
_entity_poly.pdbx_strand_id
1 'polypeptide(L)'
;MTTAPERPGPLAGVRVLDLSIAATGPYACALLADQGADVIKVERPGFGDIARYVGVAHGGVSALYHACNRNKRSVTLDPHVPEGRAVLLELAARTDVFVQNFRPGVMERLGIGYADVRAVNPDVVYVSISGFGPDGPYAHKGAYDTVIQAYGGFAATQREVLPDGTTDDEPRFIKQTAADKVTALYASQAITAALYARAVGRGGQHLHLAMLDAVASFLWADAAGNEVLMDTDGSLPSSFVSTFRPYRFRDGWGIATPTADKDFLGLCRAFGVDDSDPRLQTHATRREHREFVAEVMETTYAVAAGLTTAAAIAALEAETVPCGVVLSPADLAADPHALAVGLLETHDHPDSGRVRLPRHPARFATTPAGPLTRAPRLGEHTDSVLADLGLDPAEIARLRELGAA
;
A
#
# COMPACT_ATOMS: atom_id res chain seq x y z
N MET A 1 6.59 -31.41 16.77
CA MET A 1 6.31 -30.08 16.21
C MET A 1 5.46 -30.26 14.96
N THR A 2 4.17 -30.04 15.05
CA THR A 2 3.33 -29.90 13.86
C THR A 2 3.59 -28.50 13.30
N THR A 3 4.56 -28.38 12.39
CA THR A 3 4.79 -27.15 11.65
C THR A 3 3.52 -26.81 10.90
N ALA A 4 3.01 -25.57 11.05
CA ALA A 4 2.00 -25.08 10.12
C ALA A 4 2.45 -25.42 8.69
N PRO A 5 1.54 -25.82 7.78
CA PRO A 5 1.92 -26.18 6.43
C PRO A 5 2.69 -25.01 5.82
N GLU A 6 3.91 -25.29 5.37
CA GLU A 6 4.78 -24.29 4.76
C GLU A 6 4.07 -23.74 3.52
N ARG A 7 3.83 -22.43 3.52
CA ARG A 7 3.20 -21.76 2.38
C ARG A 7 4.26 -21.61 1.27
N PRO A 8 3.92 -21.97 0.03
CA PRO A 8 4.85 -21.76 -1.07
C PRO A 8 5.05 -20.26 -1.36
N GLY A 9 6.26 -19.91 -1.78
CA GLY A 9 6.60 -18.54 -2.12
C GLY A 9 8.07 -18.24 -1.89
N PRO A 10 8.56 -17.08 -2.35
CA PRO A 10 9.97 -16.70 -2.18
C PRO A 10 10.38 -16.45 -0.71
N LEU A 11 9.40 -16.24 0.18
CA LEU A 11 9.62 -16.09 1.62
C LEU A 11 9.16 -17.32 2.42
N ALA A 12 9.01 -18.48 1.77
CA ALA A 12 8.72 -19.73 2.47
C ALA A 12 9.75 -19.98 3.58
N GLY A 13 9.27 -20.38 4.76
CA GLY A 13 10.11 -20.59 5.96
C GLY A 13 10.39 -19.32 6.78
N VAL A 14 10.13 -18.12 6.27
CA VAL A 14 10.25 -16.87 7.05
C VAL A 14 9.06 -16.73 7.99
N ARG A 15 9.34 -16.46 9.27
CA ARG A 15 8.34 -16.23 10.33
C ARG A 15 8.29 -14.77 10.72
N VAL A 16 7.09 -14.18 10.70
CA VAL A 16 6.85 -12.78 11.03
C VAL A 16 5.88 -12.70 12.22
N LEU A 17 6.27 -11.99 13.26
CA LEU A 17 5.42 -11.63 14.38
C LEU A 17 4.91 -10.20 14.18
N ASP A 18 3.64 -10.06 13.90
CA ASP A 18 2.98 -8.80 13.56
C ASP A 18 2.16 -8.28 14.76
N LEU A 19 2.71 -7.31 15.48
CA LEU A 19 2.04 -6.59 16.55
C LEU A 19 1.42 -5.27 16.08
N SER A 20 1.58 -4.93 14.81
CA SER A 20 1.08 -3.67 14.27
C SER A 20 -0.44 -3.62 14.19
N ILE A 21 -1.00 -2.41 14.17
CA ILE A 21 -2.46 -2.18 14.11
C ILE A 21 -2.84 -1.26 12.95
N ALA A 22 -4.11 -1.18 12.65
CA ALA A 22 -4.71 -0.37 11.60
C ALA A 22 -4.29 -0.79 10.18
N ALA A 23 -3.51 0.02 9.46
CA ALA A 23 -3.25 -0.23 8.04
C ALA A 23 -1.77 -0.47 7.71
N THR A 24 -0.86 0.42 8.08
CA THR A 24 0.52 0.46 7.58
C THR A 24 1.29 -0.85 7.82
N GLY A 25 1.49 -1.21 9.09
CA GLY A 25 2.22 -2.43 9.46
C GLY A 25 1.48 -3.70 9.05
N PRO A 26 0.16 -3.82 9.32
CA PRO A 26 -0.60 -4.98 8.87
C PRO A 26 -0.54 -5.21 7.37
N TYR A 27 -0.61 -4.16 6.54
CA TYR A 27 -0.51 -4.30 5.08
C TYR A 27 0.90 -4.71 4.65
N ALA A 28 1.96 -4.17 5.27
CA ALA A 28 3.33 -4.62 5.01
C ALA A 28 3.48 -6.11 5.29
N CYS A 29 2.98 -6.59 6.44
CA CYS A 29 3.01 -8.00 6.80
C CYS A 29 2.14 -8.88 5.88
N ALA A 30 1.00 -8.37 5.37
CA ALA A 30 0.20 -9.09 4.39
C ALA A 30 0.95 -9.30 3.07
N LEU A 31 1.73 -8.30 2.62
CA LEU A 31 2.57 -8.42 1.43
C LEU A 31 3.67 -9.50 1.59
N LEU A 32 4.23 -9.65 2.79
CA LEU A 32 5.16 -10.74 3.09
C LEU A 32 4.44 -12.10 3.15
N ALA A 33 3.24 -12.14 3.73
CA ALA A 33 2.41 -13.34 3.78
C ALA A 33 1.96 -13.80 2.39
N ASP A 34 1.65 -12.88 1.47
CA ASP A 34 1.37 -13.18 0.08
C ASP A 34 2.56 -13.85 -0.63
N GLN A 35 3.77 -13.58 -0.17
CA GLN A 35 5.01 -14.15 -0.69
C GLN A 35 5.45 -15.42 0.05
N GLY A 36 4.60 -15.99 0.91
CA GLY A 36 4.84 -17.28 1.57
C GLY A 36 5.34 -17.21 3.01
N ALA A 37 5.57 -16.01 3.58
CA ALA A 37 5.93 -15.89 4.99
C ALA A 37 4.80 -16.38 5.91
N ASP A 38 5.16 -17.07 7.01
CA ASP A 38 4.24 -17.42 8.09
C ASP A 38 4.08 -16.23 9.03
N VAL A 39 2.95 -15.54 8.93
CA VAL A 39 2.68 -14.32 9.69
C VAL A 39 1.71 -14.60 10.83
N ILE A 40 2.18 -14.40 12.07
CA ILE A 40 1.37 -14.45 13.28
C ILE A 40 1.01 -13.01 13.67
N LYS A 41 -0.26 -12.68 13.55
CA LYS A 41 -0.85 -11.42 13.98
C LYS A 41 -1.22 -11.51 15.46
N VAL A 42 -0.57 -10.73 16.31
CA VAL A 42 -0.92 -10.61 17.72
C VAL A 42 -1.93 -9.49 17.90
N GLU A 43 -3.03 -9.81 18.56
CA GLU A 43 -4.13 -8.89 18.81
C GLU A 43 -4.50 -8.87 20.30
N ARG A 44 -5.07 -7.75 20.74
CA ARG A 44 -5.56 -7.62 22.12
C ARG A 44 -6.78 -8.52 22.33
N PRO A 45 -6.85 -9.31 23.43
CA PRO A 45 -8.03 -10.08 23.78
C PRO A 45 -9.30 -9.23 23.81
N GLY A 46 -10.40 -9.79 23.32
CA GLY A 46 -11.73 -9.18 23.32
C GLY A 46 -11.98 -8.03 22.35
N PHE A 47 -10.94 -7.24 21.98
CA PHE A 47 -11.08 -6.09 21.10
C PHE A 47 -10.43 -6.32 19.71
N GLY A 48 -9.24 -6.88 19.68
CA GLY A 48 -8.47 -7.06 18.44
C GLY A 48 -7.84 -5.79 17.90
N ASP A 49 -7.62 -5.80 16.59
CA ASP A 49 -7.13 -4.64 15.83
C ASP A 49 -8.27 -3.68 15.52
N ILE A 50 -8.03 -2.37 15.67
CA ILE A 50 -9.00 -1.31 15.30
C ILE A 50 -9.47 -1.43 13.84
N ALA A 51 -8.61 -1.95 12.95
CA ALA A 51 -8.96 -2.17 11.56
C ALA A 51 -10.20 -3.06 11.39
N ARG A 52 -10.54 -3.92 12.34
CA ARG A 52 -11.76 -4.75 12.29
C ARG A 52 -13.04 -3.92 12.19
N TYR A 53 -13.01 -2.68 12.68
CA TYR A 53 -14.18 -1.82 12.87
C TYR A 53 -14.21 -0.59 11.96
N VAL A 54 -13.16 -0.33 11.17
CA VAL A 54 -13.02 0.89 10.36
C VAL A 54 -13.50 0.68 8.93
N GLY A 55 -14.41 1.53 8.48
CA GLY A 55 -14.92 1.54 7.11
C GLY A 55 -16.08 0.57 6.88
N VAL A 56 -16.22 0.09 5.64
CA VAL A 56 -17.29 -0.86 5.28
C VAL A 56 -17.04 -2.19 5.95
N ALA A 57 -18.02 -2.71 6.68
CA ALA A 57 -17.92 -3.97 7.41
C ALA A 57 -19.16 -4.85 7.17
N HIS A 58 -18.97 -6.15 7.20
CA HIS A 58 -20.01 -7.17 7.18
C HIS A 58 -19.64 -8.33 8.10
N GLY A 59 -20.60 -8.85 8.86
CA GLY A 59 -20.34 -9.93 9.82
C GLY A 59 -19.35 -9.55 10.92
N GLY A 60 -19.26 -8.27 11.29
CA GLY A 60 -18.35 -7.77 12.34
C GLY A 60 -16.89 -7.59 11.92
N VAL A 61 -16.57 -7.71 10.62
CA VAL A 61 -15.20 -7.55 10.10
C VAL A 61 -15.19 -6.58 8.92
N SER A 62 -14.30 -5.61 8.95
CA SER A 62 -14.19 -4.60 7.91
C SER A 62 -13.46 -5.08 6.66
N ALA A 63 -13.74 -4.45 5.52
CA ALA A 63 -12.99 -4.66 4.28
C ALA A 63 -11.50 -4.31 4.43
N LEU A 64 -11.17 -3.29 5.24
CA LEU A 64 -9.78 -2.92 5.55
C LEU A 64 -9.05 -4.06 6.26
N TYR A 65 -9.69 -4.67 7.27
CA TYR A 65 -9.09 -5.79 7.98
C TYR A 65 -8.83 -6.98 7.03
N HIS A 66 -9.80 -7.33 6.18
CA HIS A 66 -9.63 -8.39 5.18
C HIS A 66 -8.43 -8.12 4.25
N ALA A 67 -8.32 -6.90 3.76
CA ALA A 67 -7.23 -6.51 2.85
C ALA A 67 -5.85 -6.56 3.53
N CYS A 68 -5.76 -6.11 4.79
CA CYS A 68 -4.49 -5.98 5.51
C CYS A 68 -4.09 -7.24 6.31
N ASN A 69 -4.99 -8.24 6.47
CA ASN A 69 -4.71 -9.40 7.31
C ASN A 69 -4.98 -10.75 6.63
N ARG A 70 -5.13 -10.76 5.30
CA ARG A 70 -5.16 -12.00 4.52
C ARG A 70 -3.88 -12.81 4.74
N ASN A 71 -3.98 -14.12 4.61
CA ASN A 71 -2.84 -15.04 4.73
C ASN A 71 -2.18 -15.11 6.12
N LYS A 72 -2.78 -14.50 7.17
CA LYS A 72 -2.21 -14.49 8.52
C LYS A 72 -2.91 -15.47 9.45
N ARG A 73 -2.23 -15.82 10.54
CA ARG A 73 -2.79 -16.48 11.72
C ARG A 73 -3.01 -15.45 12.83
N SER A 74 -4.18 -15.38 13.45
CA SER A 74 -4.49 -14.46 14.56
C SER A 74 -4.35 -15.16 15.90
N VAL A 75 -3.62 -14.51 16.80
CA VAL A 75 -3.41 -14.93 18.20
C VAL A 75 -3.79 -13.76 19.10
N THR A 76 -4.57 -14.03 20.15
CA THR A 76 -4.81 -13.04 21.20
C THR A 76 -3.75 -13.16 22.29
N LEU A 77 -3.06 -12.04 22.59
CA LEU A 77 -2.14 -11.89 23.72
C LEU A 77 -2.13 -10.45 24.23
N ASP A 78 -2.15 -10.28 25.56
CA ASP A 78 -2.02 -8.96 26.19
C ASP A 78 -0.63 -8.82 26.85
N PRO A 79 0.28 -7.99 26.30
CA PRO A 79 1.61 -7.76 26.89
C PRO A 79 1.59 -6.95 28.20
N HIS A 80 0.44 -6.35 28.58
CA HIS A 80 0.30 -5.73 29.89
C HIS A 80 0.23 -6.76 31.02
N VAL A 81 -0.21 -7.97 30.72
CA VAL A 81 -0.17 -9.10 31.67
C VAL A 81 1.19 -9.78 31.60
N PRO A 82 1.90 -9.95 32.73
CA PRO A 82 3.26 -10.53 32.73
C PRO A 82 3.39 -11.86 32.01
N GLU A 83 2.40 -12.75 32.17
CA GLU A 83 2.35 -14.05 31.52
C GLU A 83 2.16 -13.93 30.00
N GLY A 84 1.30 -13.01 29.56
CA GLY A 84 1.11 -12.72 28.13
C GLY A 84 2.36 -12.15 27.48
N ARG A 85 3.08 -11.25 28.19
CA ARG A 85 4.38 -10.74 27.76
C ARG A 85 5.44 -11.85 27.67
N ALA A 86 5.50 -12.74 28.63
CA ALA A 86 6.46 -13.85 28.62
C ALA A 86 6.24 -14.75 27.39
N VAL A 87 5.00 -15.12 27.10
CA VAL A 87 4.64 -15.89 25.90
C VAL A 87 4.97 -15.13 24.61
N LEU A 88 4.75 -13.81 24.59
CA LEU A 88 5.08 -12.98 23.43
C LEU A 88 6.59 -12.95 23.16
N LEU A 89 7.43 -12.86 24.19
CA LEU A 89 8.89 -12.94 24.06
C LEU A 89 9.33 -14.33 23.59
N GLU A 90 8.65 -15.39 24.01
CA GLU A 90 8.92 -16.74 23.52
C GLU A 90 8.57 -16.90 22.03
N LEU A 91 7.45 -16.31 21.56
CA LEU A 91 7.15 -16.21 20.14
C LEU A 91 8.22 -15.43 19.39
N ALA A 92 8.66 -14.28 19.94
CA ALA A 92 9.69 -13.44 19.35
C ALA A 92 11.04 -14.16 19.21
N ALA A 93 11.38 -15.04 20.17
CA ALA A 93 12.58 -15.86 20.11
C ALA A 93 12.62 -16.83 18.92
N ARG A 94 11.47 -17.13 18.35
CA ARG A 94 11.31 -18.11 17.24
C ARG A 94 10.94 -17.47 15.92
N THR A 95 10.99 -16.12 15.80
CA THR A 95 10.62 -15.37 14.60
C THR A 95 11.82 -14.75 13.92
N ASP A 96 11.71 -14.54 12.62
CA ASP A 96 12.74 -13.85 11.82
C ASP A 96 12.53 -12.34 11.82
N VAL A 97 11.27 -11.92 11.88
CA VAL A 97 10.87 -10.52 11.78
C VAL A 97 9.85 -10.19 12.87
N PHE A 98 10.06 -9.09 13.58
CA PHE A 98 9.13 -8.53 14.56
C PHE A 98 8.68 -7.14 14.08
N VAL A 99 7.38 -6.94 13.86
CA VAL A 99 6.84 -5.68 13.30
C VAL A 99 5.88 -5.02 14.30
N GLN A 100 6.06 -3.73 14.54
CA GLN A 100 5.17 -2.93 15.35
C GLN A 100 5.04 -1.49 14.78
N ASN A 101 3.92 -0.83 15.04
CA ASN A 101 3.68 0.55 14.62
C ASN A 101 3.07 1.43 15.72
N PHE A 102 3.46 1.17 16.95
CA PHE A 102 3.09 2.00 18.09
C PHE A 102 4.01 3.24 18.19
N ARG A 103 3.56 4.23 18.95
CA ARG A 103 4.36 5.43 19.19
C ARG A 103 5.69 5.06 19.86
N PRO A 104 6.78 5.78 19.56
CA PRO A 104 8.09 5.56 20.20
C PRO A 104 7.97 5.47 21.75
N GLY A 105 8.69 4.52 22.34
CA GLY A 105 8.69 4.26 23.77
C GLY A 105 7.54 3.38 24.30
N VAL A 106 6.54 3.02 23.49
CA VAL A 106 5.44 2.15 23.94
C VAL A 106 5.93 0.72 24.13
N MET A 107 6.63 0.15 23.16
CA MET A 107 7.13 -1.22 23.22
C MET A 107 8.16 -1.41 24.33
N GLU A 108 9.01 -0.43 24.54
CA GLU A 108 10.00 -0.39 25.62
C GLU A 108 9.32 -0.42 27.00
N ARG A 109 8.27 0.37 27.20
CA ARG A 109 7.49 0.36 28.47
C ARG A 109 6.77 -0.95 28.70
N LEU A 110 6.41 -1.67 27.63
CA LEU A 110 5.80 -2.99 27.71
C LEU A 110 6.82 -4.12 27.90
N GLY A 111 8.13 -3.83 27.84
CA GLY A 111 9.19 -4.84 27.94
C GLY A 111 9.27 -5.77 26.74
N ILE A 112 8.91 -5.26 25.56
CA ILE A 112 8.98 -5.93 24.25
C ILE A 112 9.56 -4.99 23.19
N GLY A 113 10.37 -4.01 23.61
CA GLY A 113 11.14 -3.15 22.73
C GLY A 113 12.28 -3.91 22.04
N TYR A 114 13.01 -3.22 21.17
CA TYR A 114 14.10 -3.86 20.41
C TYR A 114 15.13 -4.55 21.30
N ALA A 115 15.54 -3.91 22.40
CA ALA A 115 16.52 -4.48 23.33
C ALA A 115 16.02 -5.78 23.98
N ASP A 116 14.73 -5.80 24.40
CA ASP A 116 14.11 -6.96 25.03
C ASP A 116 14.00 -8.14 24.06
N VAL A 117 13.53 -7.88 22.83
CA VAL A 117 13.39 -8.91 21.81
C VAL A 117 14.75 -9.41 21.33
N ARG A 118 15.74 -8.51 21.16
CA ARG A 118 17.11 -8.89 20.78
C ARG A 118 17.79 -9.76 21.85
N ALA A 119 17.46 -9.55 23.12
CA ALA A 119 18.02 -10.38 24.21
C ALA A 119 17.62 -11.85 24.07
N VAL A 120 16.44 -12.15 23.56
CA VAL A 120 15.95 -13.53 23.32
C VAL A 120 16.15 -13.99 21.88
N ASN A 121 16.38 -13.08 20.94
CA ASN A 121 16.62 -13.36 19.53
C ASN A 121 17.63 -12.37 18.92
N PRO A 122 18.93 -12.65 19.03
CA PRO A 122 19.99 -11.73 18.56
C PRO A 122 19.94 -11.41 17.06
N ASP A 123 19.37 -12.30 16.26
CA ASP A 123 19.30 -12.20 14.80
C ASP A 123 17.95 -11.69 14.28
N VAL A 124 17.11 -11.15 15.12
CA VAL A 124 15.81 -10.61 14.73
C VAL A 124 15.95 -9.37 13.84
N VAL A 125 15.12 -9.30 12.81
CA VAL A 125 14.82 -8.07 12.09
C VAL A 125 13.64 -7.39 12.81
N TYR A 126 13.94 -6.39 13.63
CA TYR A 126 12.92 -5.65 14.39
C TYR A 126 12.53 -4.38 13.63
N VAL A 127 11.23 -4.17 13.41
CA VAL A 127 10.70 -3.08 12.58
C VAL A 127 9.80 -2.17 13.40
N SER A 128 10.20 -0.92 13.52
CA SER A 128 9.41 0.15 14.16
C SER A 128 8.91 1.11 13.10
N ILE A 129 7.59 1.17 12.91
CA ILE A 129 6.95 2.12 12.00
C ILE A 129 6.28 3.20 12.85
N SER A 130 6.54 4.47 12.55
CA SER A 130 5.90 5.60 13.24
C SER A 130 5.62 6.75 12.27
N GLY A 131 4.80 7.72 12.69
CA GLY A 131 4.43 8.85 11.83
C GLY A 131 5.62 9.70 11.41
N PHE A 132 6.48 10.08 12.39
CA PHE A 132 7.55 11.06 12.20
C PHE A 132 8.94 10.53 12.55
N GLY A 133 9.08 9.23 12.79
CA GLY A 133 10.35 8.64 13.27
C GLY A 133 10.56 8.77 14.78
N PRO A 134 11.68 8.19 15.28
CA PRO A 134 11.99 8.21 16.71
C PRO A 134 12.60 9.54 17.16
N ASP A 135 13.13 10.35 16.25
CA ASP A 135 13.90 11.55 16.52
C ASP A 135 13.21 12.82 15.99
N GLY A 136 13.74 13.98 16.40
CA GLY A 136 13.27 15.27 15.94
C GLY A 136 12.05 15.81 16.71
N PRO A 137 11.61 17.05 16.38
CA PRO A 137 10.61 17.78 17.15
C PRO A 137 9.21 17.16 17.10
N TYR A 138 8.95 16.27 16.16
CA TYR A 138 7.63 15.64 15.96
C TYR A 138 7.59 14.17 16.40
N ALA A 139 8.66 13.60 16.92
CA ALA A 139 8.73 12.18 17.32
C ALA A 139 7.59 11.76 18.28
N HIS A 140 7.12 12.68 19.14
CA HIS A 140 6.05 12.43 20.09
C HIS A 140 4.63 12.60 19.52
N LYS A 141 4.49 13.17 18.30
CA LYS A 141 3.17 13.41 17.70
C LYS A 141 2.50 12.11 17.29
N GLY A 142 1.20 12.03 17.56
CA GLY A 142 0.36 10.99 16.97
C GLY A 142 0.12 11.26 15.48
N ALA A 143 0.12 10.20 14.68
CA ALA A 143 -0.16 10.30 13.27
C ALA A 143 -1.03 9.13 12.79
N TYR A 144 -1.93 9.46 11.89
CA TYR A 144 -2.63 8.55 10.99
C TYR A 144 -2.40 9.03 9.57
N ASP A 145 -2.85 8.28 8.60
CA ASP A 145 -2.68 8.54 7.17
C ASP A 145 -2.89 10.02 6.79
N THR A 146 -4.04 10.60 7.11
CA THR A 146 -4.39 11.98 6.72
C THR A 146 -3.45 13.03 7.34
N VAL A 147 -2.96 12.79 8.54
CA VAL A 147 -1.95 13.66 9.17
C VAL A 147 -0.66 13.64 8.35
N ILE A 148 -0.24 12.47 7.91
CA ILE A 148 0.97 12.32 7.11
C ILE A 148 0.76 12.82 5.68
N GLN A 149 -0.41 12.65 5.07
CA GLN A 149 -0.74 13.28 3.78
C GLN A 149 -0.61 14.81 3.85
N ALA A 150 -1.04 15.42 4.97
CA ALA A 150 -0.91 16.86 5.16
C ALA A 150 0.55 17.31 5.31
N TYR A 151 1.33 16.65 6.17
CA TYR A 151 2.74 16.99 6.40
C TYR A 151 3.67 16.63 5.24
N GLY A 152 3.38 15.54 4.56
CA GLY A 152 4.24 14.98 3.51
C GLY A 152 4.01 15.58 2.11
N GLY A 153 3.10 16.56 1.97
CA GLY A 153 2.87 17.26 0.71
C GLY A 153 1.79 16.64 -0.19
N PHE A 154 1.29 15.44 0.08
CA PHE A 154 0.24 14.82 -0.75
C PHE A 154 -0.99 15.72 -0.88
N ALA A 155 -1.48 16.29 0.21
CA ALA A 155 -2.67 17.14 0.16
C ALA A 155 -2.44 18.44 -0.64
N ALA A 156 -1.24 18.99 -0.59
CA ALA A 156 -0.89 20.20 -1.32
C ALA A 156 -0.78 19.96 -2.83
N THR A 157 -0.29 18.78 -3.24
CA THR A 157 -0.14 18.42 -4.67
C THR A 157 -1.45 18.00 -5.35
N GLN A 158 -2.54 17.83 -4.58
CA GLN A 158 -3.88 17.51 -5.12
C GLN A 158 -4.76 18.77 -5.33
N ARG A 159 -4.19 19.97 -5.28
CA ARG A 159 -4.91 21.20 -5.61
C ARG A 159 -5.37 21.17 -7.06
N GLU A 160 -6.52 21.77 -7.32
CA GLU A 160 -7.07 21.84 -8.67
C GLU A 160 -6.38 22.92 -9.49
N VAL A 161 -6.01 22.57 -10.72
CA VAL A 161 -5.53 23.56 -11.70
C VAL A 161 -6.75 24.23 -12.31
N LEU A 162 -6.84 25.53 -12.12
CA LEU A 162 -7.94 26.35 -12.64
C LEU A 162 -7.79 26.61 -14.14
N PRO A 163 -8.87 27.03 -14.84
CA PRO A 163 -8.84 27.30 -16.29
C PRO A 163 -7.80 28.34 -16.74
N ASP A 164 -7.42 29.26 -15.85
CA ASP A 164 -6.37 30.26 -16.12
C ASP A 164 -4.94 29.74 -15.88
N GLY A 165 -4.79 28.45 -15.54
CA GLY A 165 -3.51 27.80 -15.29
C GLY A 165 -2.96 28.01 -13.87
N THR A 166 -3.66 28.78 -13.02
CA THR A 166 -3.32 28.86 -11.59
C THR A 166 -3.84 27.65 -10.84
N THR A 167 -3.35 27.43 -9.64
CA THR A 167 -3.88 26.40 -8.71
C THR A 167 -4.76 27.07 -7.66
N ASP A 168 -5.86 26.43 -7.31
CA ASP A 168 -6.62 26.87 -6.14
C ASP A 168 -5.77 26.71 -4.85
N ASP A 169 -6.20 27.35 -3.76
CA ASP A 169 -5.50 27.31 -2.48
C ASP A 169 -6.02 26.22 -1.53
N GLU A 170 -7.07 25.50 -1.93
CA GLU A 170 -7.69 24.45 -1.11
C GLU A 170 -6.92 23.10 -1.25
N PRO A 171 -6.22 22.63 -0.19
CA PRO A 171 -5.58 21.32 -0.23
C PRO A 171 -6.62 20.19 -0.25
N ARG A 172 -6.38 19.16 -1.02
CA ARG A 172 -7.27 17.98 -1.13
C ARG A 172 -6.54 16.71 -0.76
N PHE A 173 -7.13 15.92 0.13
CA PHE A 173 -6.59 14.60 0.45
C PHE A 173 -6.84 13.60 -0.68
N ILE A 174 -5.86 12.75 -0.94
CA ILE A 174 -6.07 11.52 -1.70
C ILE A 174 -7.10 10.69 -0.92
N LYS A 175 -8.24 10.40 -1.53
CA LYS A 175 -9.37 9.68 -0.88
C LYS A 175 -9.08 8.18 -0.69
N GLN A 176 -7.90 7.86 -0.24
CA GLN A 176 -7.38 6.53 0.08
C GLN A 176 -6.32 6.70 1.17
N THR A 177 -6.05 5.64 1.93
CA THR A 177 -4.93 5.62 2.89
C THR A 177 -3.60 5.52 2.14
N ALA A 178 -3.26 6.59 1.39
CA ALA A 178 -2.12 6.58 0.47
C ALA A 178 -0.78 6.58 1.23
N ALA A 179 -0.68 7.36 2.31
CA ALA A 179 0.52 7.40 3.14
C ALA A 179 0.78 6.06 3.84
N ASP A 180 -0.26 5.41 4.37
CA ASP A 180 -0.17 4.06 4.95
C ASP A 180 0.34 3.04 3.93
N LYS A 181 -0.26 3.02 2.73
CA LYS A 181 0.08 2.04 1.69
C LYS A 181 1.49 2.23 1.15
N VAL A 182 1.89 3.47 0.89
CA VAL A 182 3.26 3.79 0.46
C VAL A 182 4.27 3.35 1.52
N THR A 183 4.02 3.67 2.78
CA THR A 183 4.87 3.25 3.89
C THR A 183 4.94 1.72 4.02
N ALA A 184 3.82 1.03 3.84
CA ALA A 184 3.78 -0.44 3.89
C ALA A 184 4.60 -1.09 2.76
N LEU A 185 4.61 -0.51 1.56
CA LEU A 185 5.45 -0.97 0.45
C LEU A 185 6.94 -0.80 0.79
N TYR A 186 7.36 0.38 1.30
CA TYR A 186 8.73 0.59 1.76
C TYR A 186 9.09 -0.35 2.92
N ALA A 187 8.18 -0.59 3.87
CA ALA A 187 8.41 -1.50 4.98
C ALA A 187 8.65 -2.94 4.49
N SER A 188 7.80 -3.45 3.59
CA SER A 188 7.96 -4.80 3.04
C SER A 188 9.27 -4.96 2.27
N GLN A 189 9.66 -3.94 1.49
CA GLN A 189 10.92 -3.89 0.76
C GLN A 189 12.13 -3.85 1.73
N ALA A 190 12.10 -3.00 2.75
CA ALA A 190 13.18 -2.88 3.73
C ALA A 190 13.33 -4.17 4.57
N ILE A 191 12.22 -4.81 4.94
CA ILE A 191 12.23 -6.11 5.62
C ILE A 191 12.92 -7.17 4.75
N THR A 192 12.56 -7.25 3.47
CA THR A 192 13.16 -8.20 2.53
C THR A 192 14.66 -7.97 2.36
N ALA A 193 15.09 -6.69 2.27
CA ALA A 193 16.51 -6.31 2.22
C ALA A 193 17.26 -6.70 3.50
N ALA A 194 16.63 -6.51 4.68
CA ALA A 194 17.23 -6.90 5.96
C ALA A 194 17.33 -8.43 6.11
N LEU A 195 16.33 -9.18 5.64
CA LEU A 195 16.38 -10.64 5.60
C LEU A 195 17.48 -11.14 4.68
N TYR A 196 17.67 -10.50 3.51
CA TYR A 196 18.81 -10.80 2.64
C TYR A 196 20.15 -10.50 3.33
N ALA A 197 20.29 -9.32 3.97
CA ALA A 197 21.51 -8.96 4.72
C ALA A 197 21.83 -10.00 5.79
N ARG A 198 20.82 -10.47 6.53
CA ARG A 198 20.95 -11.54 7.51
C ARG A 198 21.38 -12.87 6.86
N ALA A 199 20.76 -13.24 5.74
CA ALA A 199 21.09 -14.48 5.01
C ALA A 199 22.56 -14.53 4.52
N VAL A 200 23.15 -13.37 4.23
CA VAL A 200 24.59 -13.26 3.85
C VAL A 200 25.49 -12.97 5.07
N GLY A 201 25.03 -13.24 6.28
CA GLY A 201 25.85 -13.23 7.51
C GLY A 201 26.07 -11.87 8.16
N ARG A 202 25.24 -10.85 7.86
CA ARG A 202 25.34 -9.51 8.50
C ARG A 202 24.50 -9.38 9.78
N GLY A 203 23.81 -10.46 10.19
CA GLY A 203 22.97 -10.50 11.38
C GLY A 203 21.65 -9.76 11.27
N GLY A 204 20.85 -9.84 12.36
CA GLY A 204 19.61 -9.09 12.50
C GLY A 204 19.87 -7.61 12.77
N GLN A 205 18.81 -6.77 12.63
CA GLN A 205 18.94 -5.33 12.80
C GLN A 205 17.61 -4.67 13.19
N HIS A 206 17.68 -3.44 13.71
CA HIS A 206 16.53 -2.59 13.96
C HIS A 206 16.28 -1.68 12.76
N LEU A 207 15.08 -1.77 12.17
CA LEU A 207 14.61 -0.88 11.12
C LEU A 207 13.68 0.17 11.73
N HIS A 208 14.02 1.44 11.57
CA HIS A 208 13.13 2.57 11.86
C HIS A 208 12.56 3.08 10.55
N LEU A 209 11.22 3.17 10.44
CA LEU A 209 10.53 3.69 9.28
C LEU A 209 9.57 4.79 9.69
N ALA A 210 9.82 6.02 9.23
CA ALA A 210 8.89 7.12 9.39
C ALA A 210 7.94 7.18 8.18
N MET A 211 6.65 7.30 8.44
CA MET A 211 5.66 7.48 7.37
C MET A 211 5.92 8.76 6.57
N LEU A 212 6.37 9.83 7.25
CA LEU A 212 6.73 11.08 6.60
C LEU A 212 7.86 10.90 5.59
N ASP A 213 8.91 10.15 5.96
CA ASP A 213 10.05 9.89 5.08
C ASP A 213 9.64 9.08 3.85
N ALA A 214 8.77 8.07 4.06
CA ALA A 214 8.25 7.26 2.97
C ALA A 214 7.41 8.10 1.98
N VAL A 215 6.55 8.97 2.50
CA VAL A 215 5.74 9.88 1.66
C VAL A 215 6.62 10.89 0.94
N ALA A 216 7.60 11.50 1.61
CA ALA A 216 8.54 12.43 0.99
C ALA A 216 9.33 11.73 -0.13
N SER A 217 9.89 10.55 0.14
CA SER A 217 10.62 9.77 -0.87
C SER A 217 9.77 9.44 -2.10
N PHE A 218 8.49 9.12 -1.91
CA PHE A 218 7.56 8.85 -3.01
C PHE A 218 7.22 10.12 -3.80
N LEU A 219 6.91 11.23 -3.10
CA LEU A 219 6.51 12.48 -3.72
C LEU A 219 7.64 13.12 -4.53
N TRP A 220 8.88 13.09 -4.01
CA TRP A 220 10.05 13.70 -4.63
C TRP A 220 10.42 13.09 -5.98
N ALA A 221 9.95 11.91 -6.29
CA ALA A 221 10.25 11.25 -7.55
C ALA A 221 9.66 11.96 -8.78
N ASP A 222 8.49 12.62 -8.63
CA ASP A 222 7.79 13.21 -9.78
C ASP A 222 6.96 14.48 -9.47
N ALA A 223 6.66 14.76 -8.22
CA ALA A 223 5.72 15.82 -7.83
C ALA A 223 6.37 16.98 -7.05
N ALA A 224 7.68 16.97 -6.89
CA ALA A 224 8.46 18.01 -6.21
C ALA A 224 9.55 18.62 -7.14
N GLY A 225 9.28 18.74 -8.42
CA GLY A 225 10.29 19.14 -9.40
C GLY A 225 10.95 20.50 -9.11
N ASN A 226 10.20 21.48 -8.63
CA ASN A 226 10.73 22.80 -8.29
C ASN A 226 11.54 22.80 -6.98
N GLU A 227 11.32 21.86 -6.09
CA GLU A 227 12.08 21.64 -4.87
C GLU A 227 13.33 20.79 -5.12
N VAL A 228 13.29 19.90 -6.11
CA VAL A 228 14.45 19.11 -6.56
C VAL A 228 15.43 20.01 -7.31
N LEU A 229 14.94 20.87 -8.20
CA LEU A 229 15.74 21.79 -8.99
C LEU A 229 15.62 23.20 -8.40
N MET A 230 16.40 23.48 -7.35
CA MET A 230 16.29 24.69 -6.51
C MET A 230 16.53 25.99 -7.25
N ASP A 231 17.22 25.97 -8.38
CA ASP A 231 17.56 27.17 -9.18
C ASP A 231 16.63 27.39 -10.39
N THR A 232 15.44 26.78 -10.38
CA THR A 232 14.42 26.99 -11.42
C THR A 232 13.65 28.28 -11.18
N ASP A 233 13.10 28.86 -12.25
CA ASP A 233 12.20 30.03 -12.18
C ASP A 233 10.76 29.66 -11.77
N GLY A 234 10.48 28.36 -11.54
CA GLY A 234 9.15 27.87 -11.20
C GLY A 234 8.10 27.99 -12.31
N SER A 235 8.53 28.24 -13.54
CA SER A 235 7.63 28.48 -14.70
C SER A 235 6.90 27.21 -15.16
N LEU A 236 7.32 26.03 -14.68
CA LEU A 236 6.69 24.73 -14.98
C LEU A 236 6.06 24.12 -13.73
N PRO A 237 4.96 23.38 -13.89
CA PRO A 237 4.39 22.60 -12.78
C PRO A 237 5.42 21.62 -12.20
N SER A 238 5.45 21.47 -10.87
CA SER A 238 6.34 20.52 -10.20
C SER A 238 6.08 19.06 -10.61
N SER A 239 4.85 18.72 -11.00
CA SER A 239 4.50 17.40 -11.53
C SER A 239 4.02 17.50 -12.99
N PHE A 240 4.65 16.72 -13.86
CA PHE A 240 4.19 16.62 -15.27
C PHE A 240 2.81 15.95 -15.39
N VAL A 241 2.44 15.09 -14.45
CA VAL A 241 1.14 14.40 -14.46
C VAL A 241 -0.02 15.38 -14.26
N SER A 242 0.20 16.50 -13.57
CA SER A 242 -0.80 17.55 -13.37
C SER A 242 -1.28 18.22 -14.68
N THR A 243 -0.53 18.03 -15.78
CA THR A 243 -0.91 18.57 -17.10
C THR A 243 -1.89 17.68 -17.86
N PHE A 244 -2.09 16.44 -17.43
CA PHE A 244 -3.03 15.52 -18.09
C PHE A 244 -4.45 15.72 -17.54
N ARG A 245 -5.40 15.91 -18.46
CA ARG A 245 -6.82 16.06 -18.16
C ARG A 245 -7.59 14.86 -18.71
N PRO A 246 -8.54 14.26 -17.93
CA PRO A 246 -9.40 13.21 -18.45
C PRO A 246 -10.31 13.71 -19.57
N TYR A 247 -10.52 12.87 -20.58
CA TYR A 247 -11.47 13.09 -21.64
C TYR A 247 -12.88 12.71 -21.16
N ARG A 248 -13.83 13.63 -21.31
CA ARG A 248 -15.26 13.32 -21.19
C ARG A 248 -15.74 12.74 -22.50
N PHE A 249 -16.28 11.54 -22.49
CA PHE A 249 -17.00 10.93 -23.59
C PHE A 249 -18.51 11.01 -23.34
N ARG A 250 -19.31 10.69 -24.36
CA ARG A 250 -20.77 10.73 -24.24
C ARG A 250 -21.32 9.84 -23.14
N ASP A 251 -20.68 8.70 -22.88
CA ASP A 251 -21.12 7.65 -21.97
C ASP A 251 -20.08 7.27 -20.89
N GLY A 252 -18.98 8.03 -20.75
CA GLY A 252 -17.94 7.72 -19.77
C GLY A 252 -16.80 8.70 -19.75
N TRP A 253 -15.67 8.26 -19.21
CA TRP A 253 -14.42 8.99 -19.10
C TRP A 253 -13.23 8.13 -19.52
N GLY A 254 -12.21 8.76 -20.08
CA GLY A 254 -10.95 8.12 -20.39
C GLY A 254 -9.77 9.04 -20.25
N ILE A 255 -8.60 8.52 -20.55
CA ILE A 255 -7.34 9.27 -20.60
C ILE A 255 -6.58 8.91 -21.87
N ALA A 256 -5.90 9.86 -22.45
CA ALA A 256 -4.84 9.66 -23.44
C ALA A 256 -3.54 10.29 -22.89
N THR A 257 -2.42 9.60 -23.06
CA THR A 257 -1.12 10.05 -22.57
C THR A 257 -0.13 10.12 -23.73
N PRO A 258 -0.23 11.16 -24.59
CA PRO A 258 0.63 11.33 -25.76
C PRO A 258 2.02 11.85 -25.34
N THR A 259 2.91 10.96 -24.92
CA THR A 259 4.23 11.33 -24.40
C THR A 259 5.24 11.60 -25.52
N ALA A 260 5.24 10.79 -26.58
CA ALA A 260 6.12 10.99 -27.73
C ALA A 260 5.47 11.91 -28.80
N ASP A 261 6.29 12.50 -29.67
CA ASP A 261 5.78 13.35 -30.76
C ASP A 261 4.76 12.63 -31.64
N LYS A 262 5.05 11.38 -32.00
CA LYS A 262 4.10 10.54 -32.77
C LYS A 262 2.77 10.30 -32.06
N ASP A 263 2.78 10.20 -30.73
CA ASP A 263 1.57 9.96 -29.94
C ASP A 263 0.68 11.21 -29.93
N PHE A 264 1.30 12.40 -29.83
CA PHE A 264 0.57 13.67 -29.92
C PHE A 264 -0.08 13.89 -31.29
N LEU A 265 0.66 13.61 -32.35
CA LEU A 265 0.11 13.68 -33.72
C LEU A 265 -0.97 12.61 -33.92
N GLY A 266 -0.76 11.41 -33.41
CA GLY A 266 -1.77 10.34 -33.40
C GLY A 266 -3.05 10.72 -32.66
N LEU A 267 -2.91 11.43 -31.52
CA LEU A 267 -4.06 11.98 -30.79
C LEU A 267 -4.86 12.97 -31.65
N CYS A 268 -4.18 13.86 -32.36
CA CYS A 268 -4.85 14.78 -33.28
C CYS A 268 -5.61 14.03 -34.36
N ARG A 269 -4.98 13.06 -35.05
CA ARG A 269 -5.61 12.24 -36.08
C ARG A 269 -6.79 11.43 -35.58
N ALA A 270 -6.64 10.80 -34.39
CA ALA A 270 -7.71 10.01 -33.77
C ALA A 270 -9.01 10.79 -33.57
N PHE A 271 -8.90 12.09 -33.31
CA PHE A 271 -10.04 12.99 -33.15
C PHE A 271 -10.29 13.90 -34.34
N GLY A 272 -9.67 13.62 -35.51
CA GLY A 272 -9.89 14.37 -36.74
C GLY A 272 -9.42 15.83 -36.71
N VAL A 273 -8.44 16.14 -35.84
CA VAL A 273 -7.80 17.45 -35.76
C VAL A 273 -6.58 17.45 -36.67
N ASP A 274 -6.42 18.54 -37.43
CA ASP A 274 -5.29 18.70 -38.37
C ASP A 274 -3.95 18.71 -37.59
N ASP A 275 -3.11 17.73 -37.89
CA ASP A 275 -1.79 17.55 -37.31
C ASP A 275 -0.62 18.10 -38.18
N SER A 276 -0.94 18.72 -39.33
CA SER A 276 0.08 19.16 -40.30
C SER A 276 0.83 20.42 -39.91
N ASP A 277 0.36 21.19 -38.93
CA ASP A 277 0.97 22.43 -38.49
C ASP A 277 2.39 22.20 -37.95
N PRO A 278 3.41 22.92 -38.45
CA PRO A 278 4.80 22.76 -37.95
C PRO A 278 4.97 22.98 -36.46
N ARG A 279 4.10 23.76 -35.82
CA ARG A 279 4.15 24.02 -34.36
C ARG A 279 3.77 22.76 -33.54
N LEU A 280 3.11 21.77 -34.13
CA LEU A 280 2.70 20.54 -33.48
C LEU A 280 3.71 19.40 -33.59
N GLN A 281 4.68 19.48 -34.51
CA GLN A 281 5.49 18.34 -34.95
C GLN A 281 6.44 17.80 -33.89
N THR A 282 6.97 18.64 -33.02
CA THR A 282 7.92 18.24 -32.00
C THR A 282 7.54 18.76 -30.62
N HIS A 283 7.99 18.08 -29.57
CA HIS A 283 7.82 18.54 -28.19
C HIS A 283 8.42 19.97 -28.02
N ALA A 284 9.56 20.28 -28.68
CA ALA A 284 10.20 21.59 -28.59
C ALA A 284 9.29 22.68 -29.17
N THR A 285 8.76 22.46 -30.38
CA THR A 285 7.89 23.46 -31.02
C THR A 285 6.57 23.63 -30.29
N ARG A 286 5.99 22.55 -29.76
CA ARG A 286 4.79 22.64 -28.93
C ARG A 286 5.02 23.42 -27.65
N ARG A 287 6.19 23.28 -27.04
CA ARG A 287 6.57 24.04 -25.85
C ARG A 287 6.72 25.55 -26.11
N GLU A 288 7.19 25.93 -27.29
CA GLU A 288 7.29 27.33 -27.73
C GLU A 288 5.92 27.95 -28.04
N HIS A 289 4.94 27.13 -28.43
CA HIS A 289 3.61 27.59 -28.91
C HIS A 289 2.46 27.06 -28.00
N ARG A 290 2.61 27.14 -26.67
CA ARG A 290 1.72 26.54 -25.68
C ARG A 290 0.26 26.97 -25.83
N GLU A 291 0.00 28.24 -26.11
CA GLU A 291 -1.35 28.78 -26.28
C GLU A 291 -2.05 28.12 -27.48
N PHE A 292 -1.37 28.04 -28.61
CA PHE A 292 -1.88 27.34 -29.78
C PHE A 292 -2.13 25.84 -29.52
N VAL A 293 -1.21 25.18 -28.84
CA VAL A 293 -1.38 23.77 -28.45
C VAL A 293 -2.56 23.60 -27.51
N ALA A 294 -2.79 24.52 -26.59
CA ALA A 294 -3.98 24.49 -25.74
C ALA A 294 -5.29 24.57 -26.52
N GLU A 295 -5.36 25.45 -27.55
CA GLU A 295 -6.53 25.51 -28.44
C GLU A 295 -6.77 24.19 -29.21
N VAL A 296 -5.68 23.58 -29.70
CA VAL A 296 -5.73 22.29 -30.38
C VAL A 296 -6.23 21.22 -29.39
N MET A 297 -5.73 21.22 -28.16
CA MET A 297 -6.19 20.27 -27.14
C MET A 297 -7.67 20.48 -26.78
N GLU A 298 -8.14 21.72 -26.64
CA GLU A 298 -9.58 21.97 -26.41
C GLU A 298 -10.44 21.45 -27.58
N THR A 299 -9.95 21.53 -28.81
CA THR A 299 -10.64 20.94 -29.97
C THR A 299 -10.72 19.41 -29.83
N THR A 300 -9.65 18.74 -29.41
CA THR A 300 -9.68 17.29 -29.17
C THR A 300 -10.68 16.91 -28.07
N TYR A 301 -10.75 17.68 -26.98
CA TYR A 301 -11.75 17.47 -25.91
C TYR A 301 -13.18 17.65 -26.41
N ALA A 302 -13.43 18.66 -27.25
CA ALA A 302 -14.74 18.93 -27.81
C ALA A 302 -15.21 17.81 -28.75
N VAL A 303 -14.33 17.30 -29.60
CA VAL A 303 -14.65 16.16 -30.50
C VAL A 303 -14.90 14.89 -29.67
N ALA A 304 -14.02 14.61 -28.70
CA ALA A 304 -14.14 13.44 -27.85
C ALA A 304 -15.47 13.38 -27.09
N ALA A 305 -16.00 14.52 -26.66
CA ALA A 305 -17.28 14.60 -25.95
C ALA A 305 -18.48 14.13 -26.79
N GLY A 306 -18.37 14.14 -28.11
CA GLY A 306 -19.38 13.62 -29.04
C GLY A 306 -19.27 12.11 -29.29
N LEU A 307 -18.19 11.47 -28.94
CA LEU A 307 -17.92 10.05 -29.17
C LEU A 307 -18.39 9.17 -28.00
N THR A 308 -18.69 7.91 -28.25
CA THR A 308 -18.79 6.91 -27.19
C THR A 308 -17.39 6.53 -26.69
N THR A 309 -17.29 6.07 -25.46
CA THR A 309 -16.04 5.55 -24.89
C THR A 309 -15.38 4.52 -25.80
N ALA A 310 -16.16 3.54 -26.28
CA ALA A 310 -15.65 2.50 -27.18
C ALA A 310 -15.10 3.07 -28.50
N ALA A 311 -15.81 4.02 -29.12
CA ALA A 311 -15.38 4.64 -30.37
C ALA A 311 -14.10 5.49 -30.18
N ALA A 312 -14.03 6.27 -29.10
CA ALA A 312 -12.87 7.10 -28.79
C ALA A 312 -11.61 6.27 -28.50
N ILE A 313 -11.74 5.23 -27.68
CA ILE A 313 -10.61 4.33 -27.37
C ILE A 313 -10.16 3.61 -28.64
N ALA A 314 -11.07 3.07 -29.46
CA ALA A 314 -10.71 2.42 -30.72
C ALA A 314 -9.98 3.36 -31.69
N ALA A 315 -10.37 4.64 -31.76
CA ALA A 315 -9.69 5.64 -32.60
C ALA A 315 -8.26 5.92 -32.08
N LEU A 316 -8.07 6.07 -30.77
CA LEU A 316 -6.77 6.27 -30.16
C LEU A 316 -5.84 5.05 -30.33
N GLU A 317 -6.38 3.84 -30.15
CA GLU A 317 -5.64 2.58 -30.36
C GLU A 317 -5.21 2.39 -31.81
N ALA A 318 -6.05 2.77 -32.79
CA ALA A 318 -5.71 2.71 -34.21
C ALA A 318 -4.50 3.59 -34.55
N GLU A 319 -4.33 4.71 -33.85
CA GLU A 319 -3.17 5.61 -33.96
C GLU A 319 -2.03 5.25 -32.98
N THR A 320 -2.15 4.12 -32.27
CA THR A 320 -1.16 3.65 -31.27
C THR A 320 -0.90 4.64 -30.12
N VAL A 321 -1.85 5.49 -29.80
CA VAL A 321 -1.78 6.43 -28.68
C VAL A 321 -2.05 5.68 -27.38
N PRO A 322 -1.17 5.80 -26.38
CA PRO A 322 -1.43 5.23 -25.03
C PRO A 322 -2.70 5.84 -24.45
N CYS A 323 -3.72 5.02 -24.23
CA CYS A 323 -5.03 5.47 -23.75
C CYS A 323 -5.68 4.40 -22.83
N GLY A 324 -6.72 4.81 -22.14
CA GLY A 324 -7.48 3.91 -21.29
C GLY A 324 -8.80 4.49 -20.82
N VAL A 325 -9.69 3.60 -20.37
CA VAL A 325 -10.99 3.95 -19.79
C VAL A 325 -10.81 4.19 -18.30
N VAL A 326 -11.50 5.18 -17.74
CA VAL A 326 -11.56 5.39 -16.28
C VAL A 326 -12.57 4.39 -15.70
N LEU A 327 -12.05 3.37 -15.02
CA LEU A 327 -12.84 2.32 -14.38
C LEU A 327 -13.05 2.60 -12.89
N SER A 328 -14.26 2.33 -12.40
CA SER A 328 -14.48 2.18 -10.97
C SER A 328 -13.92 0.83 -10.47
N PRO A 329 -13.74 0.63 -9.14
CA PRO A 329 -13.38 -0.68 -8.60
C PRO A 329 -14.36 -1.81 -8.99
N ALA A 330 -15.64 -1.50 -9.18
CA ALA A 330 -16.63 -2.46 -9.63
C ALA A 330 -16.45 -2.83 -11.13
N ASP A 331 -16.15 -1.84 -11.97
CA ASP A 331 -15.87 -2.05 -13.39
C ASP A 331 -14.57 -2.84 -13.57
N LEU A 332 -13.51 -2.50 -12.80
CA LEU A 332 -12.27 -3.27 -12.80
C LEU A 332 -12.49 -4.73 -12.42
N ALA A 333 -13.39 -5.01 -11.48
CA ALA A 333 -13.70 -6.38 -11.07
C ALA A 333 -14.44 -7.19 -12.15
N ALA A 334 -15.04 -6.52 -13.13
CA ALA A 334 -15.73 -7.12 -14.28
C ALA A 334 -14.92 -6.98 -15.59
N ASP A 335 -13.78 -6.31 -15.56
CA ASP A 335 -12.96 -6.05 -16.73
C ASP A 335 -12.43 -7.35 -17.35
N PRO A 336 -12.51 -7.53 -18.68
CA PRO A 336 -12.09 -8.75 -19.36
C PRO A 336 -10.61 -9.10 -19.12
N HIS A 337 -9.72 -8.10 -19.08
CA HIS A 337 -8.30 -8.35 -18.81
C HIS A 337 -8.08 -8.76 -17.35
N ALA A 338 -8.71 -8.05 -16.39
CA ALA A 338 -8.63 -8.40 -14.98
C ALA A 338 -9.11 -9.82 -14.69
N LEU A 339 -10.21 -10.26 -15.36
CA LEU A 339 -10.72 -11.63 -15.28
C LEU A 339 -9.76 -12.63 -15.91
N ALA A 340 -9.25 -12.36 -17.11
CA ALA A 340 -8.37 -13.26 -17.86
C ALA A 340 -7.03 -13.51 -17.12
N VAL A 341 -6.50 -12.51 -16.43
CA VAL A 341 -5.24 -12.63 -15.68
C VAL A 341 -5.43 -13.08 -14.22
N GLY A 342 -6.65 -13.27 -13.76
CA GLY A 342 -6.97 -13.63 -12.38
C GLY A 342 -6.47 -12.57 -11.39
N LEU A 343 -6.75 -11.28 -11.70
CA LEU A 343 -6.30 -10.16 -10.86
C LEU A 343 -6.88 -10.22 -9.45
N LEU A 344 -8.14 -10.61 -9.34
CA LEU A 344 -8.90 -10.67 -8.10
C LEU A 344 -9.30 -12.12 -7.78
N GLU A 345 -9.08 -12.52 -6.54
CA GLU A 345 -9.49 -13.81 -6.00
C GLU A 345 -10.66 -13.65 -5.03
N THR A 346 -11.58 -14.62 -5.02
CA THR A 346 -12.73 -14.61 -4.12
C THR A 346 -12.60 -15.76 -3.13
N HIS A 347 -12.82 -15.47 -1.85
CA HIS A 347 -12.76 -16.41 -0.75
C HIS A 347 -14.02 -16.34 0.08
N ASP A 348 -14.42 -17.45 0.67
CA ASP A 348 -15.48 -17.50 1.66
C ASP A 348 -14.91 -17.22 3.06
N HIS A 349 -15.50 -16.24 3.74
CA HIS A 349 -15.22 -15.96 5.15
C HIS A 349 -16.44 -16.34 5.98
N PRO A 350 -16.25 -17.06 7.10
CA PRO A 350 -17.37 -17.63 7.86
C PRO A 350 -18.36 -16.59 8.40
N ASP A 351 -17.90 -15.37 8.67
CA ASP A 351 -18.74 -14.29 9.20
C ASP A 351 -19.11 -13.26 8.13
N SER A 352 -18.18 -12.92 7.23
CA SER A 352 -18.37 -11.86 6.22
C SER A 352 -18.89 -12.37 4.87
N GLY A 353 -19.11 -13.68 4.71
CA GLY A 353 -19.48 -14.25 3.41
C GLY A 353 -18.37 -14.12 2.38
N ARG A 354 -18.72 -13.84 1.12
CA ARG A 354 -17.72 -13.76 0.05
C ARG A 354 -16.92 -12.48 0.10
N VAL A 355 -15.60 -12.62 0.15
CA VAL A 355 -14.61 -11.53 0.15
C VAL A 355 -13.76 -11.63 -1.10
N ARG A 356 -13.58 -10.52 -1.80
CA ARG A 356 -12.77 -10.43 -3.02
C ARG A 356 -11.55 -9.56 -2.77
N LEU A 357 -10.36 -10.09 -3.04
CA LEU A 357 -9.08 -9.40 -2.81
C LEU A 357 -8.16 -9.55 -4.03
N PRO A 358 -7.28 -8.58 -4.29
CA PRO A 358 -6.26 -8.73 -5.32
C PRO A 358 -5.19 -9.71 -4.86
N ARG A 359 -4.72 -10.58 -5.76
CA ARG A 359 -3.51 -11.38 -5.55
C ARG A 359 -2.27 -10.48 -5.46
N HIS A 360 -1.16 -11.04 -5.01
CA HIS A 360 0.12 -10.32 -5.06
C HIS A 360 0.45 -9.93 -6.51
N PRO A 361 0.88 -8.67 -6.78
CA PRO A 361 1.10 -8.20 -8.15
C PRO A 361 2.26 -8.89 -8.85
N ALA A 362 3.35 -9.22 -8.13
CA ALA A 362 4.47 -9.95 -8.71
C ALA A 362 4.14 -11.45 -8.83
N ARG A 363 4.50 -12.03 -9.98
CA ARG A 363 4.44 -13.46 -10.24
C ARG A 363 5.85 -14.03 -10.27
N PHE A 364 6.15 -14.92 -9.34
CA PHE A 364 7.45 -15.57 -9.23
C PHE A 364 7.44 -16.88 -10.02
N ALA A 365 8.25 -16.97 -11.08
CA ALA A 365 8.22 -18.12 -11.98
C ALA A 365 8.75 -19.40 -11.33
N THR A 366 9.76 -19.28 -10.46
CA THR A 366 10.42 -20.44 -9.83
C THR A 366 9.90 -20.73 -8.43
N THR A 367 9.47 -19.71 -7.71
CA THR A 367 8.90 -19.80 -6.36
C THR A 367 7.50 -19.19 -6.32
N PRO A 368 6.53 -19.79 -7.03
CA PRO A 368 5.18 -19.20 -7.11
C PRO A 368 4.56 -19.07 -5.72
N ALA A 369 3.98 -17.91 -5.45
CA ALA A 369 3.19 -17.72 -4.24
C ALA A 369 1.97 -18.64 -4.25
N GLY A 370 1.58 -19.13 -3.08
CA GLY A 370 0.35 -19.91 -2.92
C GLY A 370 -0.92 -19.05 -3.11
N PRO A 371 -2.09 -19.70 -3.21
CA PRO A 371 -3.35 -18.98 -3.28
C PRO A 371 -3.56 -18.15 -2.02
N LEU A 372 -4.31 -17.06 -2.15
CA LEU A 372 -4.70 -16.27 -0.99
C LEU A 372 -5.56 -17.10 -0.03
N THR A 373 -5.39 -16.87 1.26
CA THR A 373 -6.32 -17.35 2.29
C THR A 373 -7.02 -16.15 2.92
N ARG A 374 -8.21 -16.39 3.46
CA ARG A 374 -8.99 -15.35 4.13
C ARG A 374 -8.25 -14.75 5.33
N ALA A 375 -8.63 -13.54 5.73
CA ALA A 375 -8.23 -12.99 7.01
C ALA A 375 -8.79 -13.83 8.18
N PRO A 376 -8.07 -13.98 9.30
CA PRO A 376 -8.52 -14.78 10.42
C PRO A 376 -9.58 -14.09 11.28
N ARG A 377 -10.40 -14.87 11.96
CA ARG A 377 -11.18 -14.39 13.11
C ARG A 377 -10.24 -13.98 14.24
N LEU A 378 -10.73 -13.16 15.15
CA LEU A 378 -9.97 -12.76 16.34
C LEU A 378 -9.59 -13.98 17.17
N GLY A 379 -8.29 -14.19 17.39
CA GLY A 379 -7.75 -15.29 18.18
C GLY A 379 -7.97 -16.68 17.59
N GLU A 380 -8.33 -16.78 16.31
CA GLU A 380 -8.66 -18.07 15.67
C GLU A 380 -7.58 -19.14 15.83
N HIS A 381 -6.34 -18.71 15.94
CA HIS A 381 -5.19 -19.61 15.97
C HIS A 381 -4.48 -19.62 17.34
N THR A 382 -5.07 -18.98 18.37
CA THR A 382 -4.42 -18.85 19.69
C THR A 382 -4.00 -20.21 20.23
N ASP A 383 -4.91 -21.18 20.29
CA ASP A 383 -4.60 -22.50 20.87
C ASP A 383 -3.53 -23.26 20.08
N SER A 384 -3.65 -23.26 18.76
CA SER A 384 -2.69 -23.96 17.92
C SER A 384 -1.28 -23.34 17.98
N VAL A 385 -1.17 -22.02 18.00
CA VAL A 385 0.12 -21.33 18.08
C VAL A 385 0.76 -21.50 19.47
N LEU A 386 -0.05 -21.45 20.54
CA LEU A 386 0.46 -21.67 21.89
C LEU A 386 0.86 -23.14 22.11
N ALA A 387 0.13 -24.09 21.54
CA ALA A 387 0.54 -25.49 21.54
C ALA A 387 1.83 -25.74 20.74
N ASP A 388 2.06 -25.04 19.61
CA ASP A 388 3.31 -25.08 18.86
C ASP A 388 4.51 -24.53 19.67
N LEU A 389 4.27 -23.65 20.65
CA LEU A 389 5.27 -23.22 21.63
C LEU A 389 5.57 -24.31 22.67
N GLY A 390 4.69 -25.26 22.87
CA GLY A 390 4.81 -26.36 23.84
C GLY A 390 3.91 -26.20 25.07
N LEU A 391 3.01 -25.20 25.09
CA LEU A 391 2.04 -25.04 26.19
C LEU A 391 0.97 -26.13 26.11
N ASP A 392 0.65 -26.70 27.25
CA ASP A 392 -0.46 -27.65 27.36
C ASP A 392 -1.83 -26.95 27.46
N PRO A 393 -2.94 -27.65 27.27
CA PRO A 393 -4.27 -27.08 27.36
C PRO A 393 -4.60 -26.40 28.70
N ALA A 394 -4.01 -26.85 29.82
CA ALA A 394 -4.26 -26.26 31.14
C ALA A 394 -3.50 -24.90 31.26
N GLU A 395 -2.31 -24.82 30.74
CA GLU A 395 -1.53 -23.59 30.69
C GLU A 395 -2.22 -22.54 29.79
N ILE A 396 -2.77 -22.95 28.64
CA ILE A 396 -3.54 -22.08 27.75
C ILE A 396 -4.81 -21.58 28.44
N ALA A 397 -5.54 -22.46 29.13
CA ALA A 397 -6.71 -22.06 29.89
C ALA A 397 -6.38 -21.05 30.99
N ARG A 398 -5.26 -21.25 31.71
CA ARG A 398 -4.78 -20.33 32.73
C ARG A 398 -4.46 -18.95 32.15
N LEU A 399 -3.82 -18.87 30.97
CA LEU A 399 -3.58 -17.58 30.31
C LEU A 399 -4.86 -16.82 30.04
N ARG A 400 -5.93 -17.52 29.63
CA ARG A 400 -7.26 -16.92 29.43
C ARG A 400 -7.89 -16.43 30.74
N GLU A 401 -7.80 -17.22 31.82
CA GLU A 401 -8.29 -16.81 33.14
C GLU A 401 -7.59 -15.54 33.65
N LEU A 402 -6.32 -15.38 33.33
CA LEU A 402 -5.52 -14.17 33.66
C LEU A 402 -5.80 -13.00 32.73
N GLY A 403 -6.59 -13.19 31.65
CA GLY A 403 -6.79 -12.19 30.60
C GLY A 403 -5.54 -11.93 29.75
N ALA A 404 -4.61 -12.88 29.74
CA ALA A 404 -3.33 -12.80 29.01
C ALA A 404 -3.48 -13.28 27.56
N ALA A 405 -4.50 -14.12 27.25
CA ALA A 405 -4.75 -14.71 25.95
C ALA A 405 -6.24 -14.72 25.56
#